data_ab7acb81214efedfaa2e98773d47e84b
#
_entry.id   ab7acb81214efedfaa2e98773d47e84b
#
_cell.length_a   1.000
_cell.length_b   1.000
_cell.length_c   1.000
_cell.angle_alpha   90.00
_cell.angle_beta   90.00
_cell.angle_gamma   90.00
#
_symmetry.space_group_name_H-M   'P 1'
#
loop_
_entity.id
_entity.type
_entity.pdbx_description
1 polymer ?
#
loop_
_entity_poly.entity_id
_entity_poly.type
_entity_poly.pdbx_seq_one_letter_code
_entity_poly.pdbx_strand_id
1 'polypeptide(L)'
;MINWRVWNAVQGAVSKTIEWSVRFQGKPFNITVIQAYDPTSNAEEAEVEQFYEDLQDLLEVTPPKYVLFIIGDWNAKVGSQNIPGITGKFGLGVQNEAGQRLTEVCQENTLVIANSLFQQHKRGLYTWTSPDGRHWNQIEYFLCSQRWRSSIQSAKTRPGADCGSDHVLFISKFRLKLKKVGKTTRSFMYDLNQIP
;
A
#
# COMPACT_ATOMS: atom_id res chain seq x y z
N MET A 1 1.67 16.26 -17.96
CA MET A 1 1.39 16.62 -16.55
C MET A 1 0.03 16.04 -16.22
N ILE A 2 -0.08 15.09 -15.28
CA ILE A 2 -1.36 14.51 -14.89
C ILE A 2 -1.96 15.44 -13.84
N ASN A 3 -3.13 16.01 -14.16
CA ASN A 3 -3.83 16.91 -13.24
C ASN A 3 -4.70 16.05 -12.32
N TRP A 4 -4.34 15.93 -11.05
CA TRP A 4 -5.11 15.24 -10.05
C TRP A 4 -6.04 16.23 -9.36
N ARG A 5 -7.35 15.96 -9.40
CA ARG A 5 -8.31 16.69 -8.56
C ARG A 5 -8.64 15.80 -7.37
N VAL A 6 -8.47 16.33 -6.18
CA VAL A 6 -9.00 15.71 -4.96
C VAL A 6 -10.51 15.85 -5.00
N TRP A 7 -11.19 14.74 -5.19
CA TRP A 7 -12.65 14.69 -5.17
C TRP A 7 -13.09 13.91 -3.94
N ASN A 8 -13.88 14.55 -3.07
CA ASN A 8 -14.27 14.06 -1.76
C ASN A 8 -13.07 13.61 -0.91
N ALA A 9 -12.24 14.58 -0.56
CA ALA A 9 -11.30 14.41 0.53
C ALA A 9 -12.10 14.07 1.79
N VAL A 10 -11.74 12.94 2.40
CA VAL A 10 -12.26 12.49 3.69
C VAL A 10 -13.73 12.06 3.63
N GLN A 11 -14.00 10.86 3.20
CA GLN A 11 -15.06 10.08 3.84
C GLN A 11 -14.56 9.83 5.26
N GLY A 12 -15.27 10.37 6.25
CA GLY A 12 -14.84 10.41 7.64
C GLY A 12 -14.41 9.05 8.18
N ALA A 13 -13.81 9.04 9.35
CA ALA A 13 -13.36 7.84 10.05
C ALA A 13 -14.35 6.69 9.86
N VAL A 14 -13.90 5.64 9.17
CA VAL A 14 -14.75 4.48 8.88
C VAL A 14 -14.90 3.65 10.15
N SER A 15 -13.87 3.66 10.99
CA SER A 15 -13.84 3.07 12.32
C SER A 15 -12.81 3.78 13.20
N LYS A 16 -12.65 3.38 14.46
CA LYS A 16 -11.59 3.91 15.35
C LYS A 16 -10.18 3.63 14.84
N THR A 17 -10.01 2.62 13.99
CA THR A 17 -8.72 2.06 13.56
C THR A 17 -8.41 2.32 12.08
N ILE A 18 -9.43 2.61 11.26
CA ILE A 18 -9.23 3.12 9.91
C ILE A 18 -9.54 4.61 9.91
N GLU A 19 -8.47 5.41 10.04
CA GLU A 19 -8.61 6.84 10.29
C GLU A 19 -9.22 7.59 9.11
N TRP A 20 -8.82 7.25 7.88
CA TRP A 20 -9.38 7.90 6.69
C TRP A 20 -9.05 7.16 5.38
N SER A 21 -9.91 7.36 4.39
CA SER A 21 -9.64 7.00 3.00
C SER A 21 -9.82 8.21 2.09
N VAL A 22 -8.88 8.41 1.16
CA VAL A 22 -8.90 9.51 0.21
C VAL A 22 -8.94 8.96 -1.20
N ARG A 23 -9.86 9.47 -2.01
CA ARG A 23 -9.95 9.15 -3.44
C ARG A 23 -9.48 10.32 -4.28
N PHE A 24 -8.47 10.09 -5.11
CA PHE A 24 -7.99 11.03 -6.10
C PHE A 24 -8.55 10.65 -7.45
N GLN A 25 -9.30 11.57 -8.05
CA GLN A 25 -9.79 11.37 -9.40
C GLN A 25 -8.70 11.76 -10.41
N GLY A 26 -8.41 10.88 -11.35
CA GLY A 26 -7.40 11.10 -12.38
C GLY A 26 -7.78 10.44 -13.71
N LYS A 27 -7.14 10.89 -14.76
CA LYS A 27 -7.22 10.24 -16.07
C LYS A 27 -5.85 9.67 -16.41
N PRO A 28 -5.73 8.37 -16.72
CA PRO A 28 -6.80 7.37 -16.91
C PRO A 28 -7.15 6.55 -15.64
N PHE A 29 -6.52 6.78 -14.49
CA PHE A 29 -6.74 5.99 -13.28
C PHE A 29 -7.10 6.87 -12.10
N ASN A 30 -8.03 6.39 -11.28
CA ASN A 30 -8.25 6.92 -9.95
C ASN A 30 -7.30 6.24 -8.96
N ILE A 31 -6.94 6.94 -7.89
CA ILE A 31 -6.14 6.40 -6.79
C ILE A 31 -7.00 6.44 -5.53
N THR A 32 -6.99 5.35 -4.78
CA THR A 32 -7.50 5.30 -3.41
C THR A 32 -6.31 5.13 -2.47
N VAL A 33 -6.24 5.95 -1.45
CA VAL A 33 -5.27 5.83 -0.36
C VAL A 33 -6.06 5.63 0.93
N ILE A 34 -5.74 4.56 1.64
CA ILE A 34 -6.30 4.22 2.95
C ILE A 34 -5.19 4.38 3.98
N GLN A 35 -5.46 5.05 5.08
CA GLN A 35 -4.61 5.04 6.26
C GLN A 35 -5.22 4.11 7.29
N ALA A 36 -4.43 3.14 7.73
CA ALA A 36 -4.79 2.13 8.70
C ALA A 36 -3.92 2.26 9.95
N TYR A 37 -4.51 1.98 11.11
CA TYR A 37 -3.82 1.84 12.38
C TYR A 37 -4.33 0.55 13.03
N ASP A 38 -3.54 -0.53 12.90
CA ASP A 38 -3.86 -1.84 13.45
C ASP A 38 -3.79 -1.78 14.99
N PRO A 39 -4.73 -2.36 15.72
CA PRO A 39 -4.66 -2.47 17.17
C PRO A 39 -3.31 -3.02 17.66
N THR A 40 -2.88 -2.55 18.82
CA THR A 40 -1.60 -3.00 19.39
C THR A 40 -1.67 -4.45 19.84
N SER A 41 -0.50 -5.06 20.08
CA SER A 41 -0.39 -6.45 20.56
C SER A 41 -1.09 -6.74 21.90
N ASN A 42 -1.55 -5.69 22.60
CA ASN A 42 -2.27 -5.81 23.87
C ASN A 42 -3.80 -5.61 23.69
N ALA A 43 -4.27 -5.40 22.46
CA ALA A 43 -5.69 -5.25 22.16
C ALA A 43 -6.42 -6.59 22.33
N GLU A 44 -7.71 -6.51 22.60
CA GLU A 44 -8.56 -7.70 22.62
C GLU A 44 -8.73 -8.29 21.22
N GLU A 45 -8.83 -9.61 21.09
CA GLU A 45 -8.98 -10.28 19.79
C GLU A 45 -10.17 -9.75 19.00
N ALA A 46 -11.29 -9.46 19.68
CA ALA A 46 -12.46 -8.88 19.04
C ALA A 46 -12.21 -7.50 18.40
N GLU A 47 -11.30 -6.69 18.95
CA GLU A 47 -10.92 -5.40 18.39
C GLU A 47 -10.06 -5.59 17.13
N VAL A 48 -9.18 -6.57 17.16
CA VAL A 48 -8.35 -6.94 15.99
C VAL A 48 -9.21 -7.50 14.87
N GLU A 49 -10.14 -8.42 15.19
CA GLU A 49 -11.10 -8.95 14.21
C GLU A 49 -11.91 -7.84 13.55
N GLN A 50 -12.48 -6.94 14.34
CA GLN A 50 -13.27 -5.81 13.84
C GLN A 50 -12.44 -4.90 12.90
N PHE A 51 -11.15 -4.67 13.20
CA PHE A 51 -10.27 -3.91 12.32
C PHE A 51 -10.13 -4.56 10.95
N TYR A 52 -9.90 -5.88 10.90
CA TYR A 52 -9.73 -6.59 9.64
C TYR A 52 -11.05 -6.72 8.86
N GLU A 53 -12.19 -6.83 9.53
CA GLU A 53 -13.52 -6.75 8.92
C GLU A 53 -13.76 -5.38 8.27
N ASP A 54 -13.52 -4.29 8.99
CA ASP A 54 -13.65 -2.92 8.48
C ASP A 54 -12.71 -2.67 7.28
N LEU A 55 -11.49 -3.23 7.34
CA LEU A 55 -10.55 -3.16 6.23
C LEU A 55 -11.07 -3.91 5.00
N GLN A 56 -11.62 -5.12 5.21
CA GLN A 56 -12.17 -5.94 4.14
C GLN A 56 -13.33 -5.24 3.44
N ASP A 57 -14.25 -4.65 4.20
CA ASP A 57 -15.37 -3.86 3.66
C ASP A 57 -14.90 -2.72 2.77
N LEU A 58 -13.86 -2.01 3.19
CA LEU A 58 -13.24 -0.94 2.37
C LEU A 58 -12.59 -1.45 1.10
N LEU A 59 -11.96 -2.62 1.15
CA LEU A 59 -11.36 -3.26 -0.01
C LEU A 59 -12.43 -3.66 -1.03
N GLU A 60 -13.54 -4.22 -0.57
CA GLU A 60 -14.65 -4.66 -1.42
C GLU A 60 -15.33 -3.49 -2.15
N VAL A 61 -15.52 -2.35 -1.48
CA VAL A 61 -16.10 -1.16 -2.13
C VAL A 61 -15.10 -0.39 -3.00
N THR A 62 -13.82 -0.80 -3.00
CA THR A 62 -12.80 -0.16 -3.84
C THR A 62 -12.72 -0.85 -5.20
N PRO A 63 -13.07 -0.17 -6.30
CA PRO A 63 -13.08 -0.79 -7.62
C PRO A 63 -11.69 -1.36 -8.01
N PRO A 64 -11.58 -2.60 -8.52
CA PRO A 64 -10.29 -3.24 -8.85
C PRO A 64 -9.45 -2.49 -9.89
N LYS A 65 -10.07 -1.62 -10.68
CA LYS A 65 -9.38 -0.78 -11.67
C LYS A 65 -8.65 0.42 -11.06
N TYR A 66 -8.94 0.76 -9.81
CA TYR A 66 -8.28 1.88 -9.13
C TYR A 66 -6.88 1.47 -8.68
N VAL A 67 -6.02 2.45 -8.56
CA VAL A 67 -4.73 2.27 -7.89
C VAL A 67 -5.01 2.32 -6.40
N LEU A 68 -4.78 1.23 -5.69
CA LEU A 68 -4.99 1.14 -4.26
C LEU A 68 -3.65 1.18 -3.54
N PHE A 69 -3.54 2.07 -2.58
CA PHE A 69 -2.47 2.13 -1.59
C PHE A 69 -3.06 2.11 -0.18
N ILE A 70 -2.49 1.30 0.70
CA ILE A 70 -2.81 1.29 2.11
C ILE A 70 -1.52 1.57 2.86
N ILE A 71 -1.52 2.59 3.70
CA ILE A 71 -0.37 3.03 4.47
C ILE A 71 -0.74 3.04 5.94
N GLY A 72 0.16 2.66 6.80
CA GLY A 72 -0.16 2.72 8.22
C GLY A 72 0.82 1.99 9.12
N ASP A 73 0.54 2.11 10.40
CA ASP A 73 1.12 1.30 11.45
C ASP A 73 0.26 0.02 11.61
N TRP A 74 0.89 -1.11 11.41
CA TRP A 74 0.23 -2.40 11.42
C TRP A 74 0.52 -3.19 12.70
N ASN A 75 1.31 -2.63 13.61
CA ASN A 75 1.75 -3.29 14.84
C ASN A 75 2.24 -4.76 14.63
N ALA A 76 2.62 -5.09 13.42
CA ALA A 76 2.93 -6.41 12.90
C ALA A 76 4.39 -6.48 12.44
N LYS A 77 5.03 -7.63 12.60
CA LYS A 77 6.36 -7.90 12.06
C LYS A 77 6.24 -8.94 10.94
N VAL A 78 6.42 -8.51 9.70
CA VAL A 78 6.32 -9.38 8.52
C VAL A 78 7.60 -10.21 8.32
N GLY A 79 8.74 -9.71 8.81
CA GLY A 79 10.02 -10.41 8.67
C GLY A 79 10.61 -10.35 7.26
N SER A 80 11.66 -11.16 7.06
CA SER A 80 12.43 -11.22 5.80
C SER A 80 12.08 -12.44 4.93
N GLN A 81 11.04 -13.18 5.27
CA GLN A 81 10.61 -14.33 4.48
C GLN A 81 10.02 -13.87 3.15
N ASN A 82 10.50 -14.47 2.06
CA ASN A 82 9.96 -14.20 0.73
C ASN A 82 8.70 -15.04 0.49
N ILE A 83 7.54 -14.40 0.48
CA ILE A 83 6.27 -15.04 0.11
C ILE A 83 5.94 -14.55 -1.31
N PRO A 84 5.94 -15.45 -2.32
CA PRO A 84 5.75 -15.06 -3.71
C PRO A 84 4.49 -14.23 -3.92
N GLY A 85 4.64 -13.05 -4.52
CA GLY A 85 3.53 -12.15 -4.82
C GLY A 85 3.12 -11.23 -3.66
N ILE A 86 3.55 -11.47 -2.42
CA ILE A 86 3.12 -10.71 -1.23
C ILE A 86 4.30 -9.96 -0.63
N THR A 87 5.38 -10.66 -0.28
CA THR A 87 6.57 -10.05 0.31
C THR A 87 7.80 -10.32 -0.54
N GLY A 88 8.82 -9.46 -0.41
CA GLY A 88 10.18 -9.73 -0.85
C GLY A 88 11.05 -10.16 0.33
N LYS A 89 12.35 -10.30 0.07
CA LYS A 89 13.34 -10.79 1.04
C LYS A 89 14.01 -9.69 1.88
N PHE A 90 13.54 -8.46 1.78
CA PHE A 90 14.20 -7.30 2.39
C PHE A 90 13.43 -6.71 3.58
N GLY A 91 12.64 -7.52 4.27
CA GLY A 91 12.02 -7.15 5.54
C GLY A 91 12.97 -7.24 6.72
N LEU A 92 12.58 -6.74 7.88
CA LEU A 92 13.35 -6.73 9.10
C LEU A 92 12.90 -7.85 10.06
N GLY A 93 13.85 -8.66 10.51
CA GLY A 93 13.64 -9.63 11.60
C GLY A 93 12.84 -10.87 11.21
N VAL A 94 12.14 -11.41 12.19
CA VAL A 94 11.32 -12.61 12.08
C VAL A 94 9.84 -12.23 12.15
N GLN A 95 9.01 -12.94 11.40
CA GLN A 95 7.57 -12.77 11.40
C GLN A 95 6.98 -13.15 12.77
N ASN A 96 6.05 -12.34 13.28
CA ASN A 96 5.21 -12.65 14.42
C ASN A 96 3.78 -13.00 13.97
N GLU A 97 2.92 -13.35 14.93
CA GLU A 97 1.54 -13.74 14.67
C GLU A 97 0.73 -12.65 13.94
N ALA A 98 0.82 -11.39 14.39
CA ALA A 98 0.20 -10.26 13.68
C ALA A 98 0.74 -10.10 12.26
N GLY A 99 2.05 -10.32 12.04
CA GLY A 99 2.67 -10.31 10.72
C GLY A 99 2.20 -11.45 9.83
N GLN A 100 1.91 -12.61 10.40
CA GLN A 100 1.30 -13.72 9.68
C GLN A 100 -0.12 -13.34 9.24
N ARG A 101 -0.95 -12.83 10.14
CA ARG A 101 -2.32 -12.36 9.84
C ARG A 101 -2.30 -11.31 8.72
N LEU A 102 -1.42 -10.31 8.80
CA LEU A 102 -1.28 -9.30 7.74
C LEU A 102 -0.90 -9.91 6.40
N THR A 103 -0.01 -10.90 6.36
CA THR A 103 0.37 -11.57 5.10
C THR A 103 -0.76 -12.42 4.54
N GLU A 104 -1.59 -13.04 5.37
CA GLU A 104 -2.78 -13.79 4.97
C GLU A 104 -3.81 -12.86 4.33
N VAL A 105 -4.13 -11.73 4.96
CA VAL A 105 -5.02 -10.70 4.38
C VAL A 105 -4.47 -10.15 3.07
N CYS A 106 -3.15 -9.94 2.97
CA CYS A 106 -2.53 -9.53 1.71
C CYS A 106 -2.68 -10.59 0.62
N GLN A 107 -2.64 -11.87 0.97
CA GLN A 107 -2.83 -12.98 0.05
C GLN A 107 -4.25 -13.03 -0.49
N GLU A 108 -5.24 -12.97 0.39
CA GLU A 108 -6.66 -13.00 0.06
C GLU A 108 -7.06 -11.84 -0.86
N ASN A 109 -6.52 -10.65 -0.59
CA ASN A 109 -6.86 -9.42 -1.29
C ASN A 109 -5.89 -9.04 -2.43
N THR A 110 -5.00 -9.95 -2.81
CA THR A 110 -4.02 -9.71 -3.90
C THR A 110 -3.22 -8.42 -3.68
N LEU A 111 -2.76 -8.20 -2.43
CA LEU A 111 -1.93 -7.07 -2.02
C LEU A 111 -0.46 -7.48 -1.92
N VAL A 112 0.41 -6.48 -1.99
CA VAL A 112 1.87 -6.60 -1.87
C VAL A 112 2.36 -5.67 -0.78
N ILE A 113 3.24 -6.15 0.08
CA ILE A 113 3.93 -5.36 1.11
C ILE A 113 5.19 -4.75 0.49
N ALA A 114 5.07 -3.51 0.05
CA ALA A 114 6.08 -2.86 -0.80
C ALA A 114 7.42 -2.61 -0.11
N ASN A 115 7.45 -2.42 1.21
CA ASN A 115 8.70 -2.21 1.97
C ASN A 115 9.68 -3.36 1.75
N SER A 116 9.16 -4.59 1.77
CA SER A 116 9.96 -5.82 1.66
C SER A 116 10.59 -6.05 0.29
N LEU A 117 10.19 -5.27 -0.74
CA LEU A 117 10.64 -5.43 -2.11
C LEU A 117 11.99 -4.75 -2.40
N PHE A 118 12.41 -3.80 -1.55
CA PHE A 118 13.56 -2.95 -1.82
C PHE A 118 14.67 -3.19 -0.82
N GLN A 119 15.86 -3.51 -1.33
CA GLN A 119 17.03 -3.62 -0.49
C GLN A 119 17.36 -2.26 0.12
N GLN A 120 17.50 -2.23 1.43
CA GLN A 120 17.88 -1.06 2.21
C GLN A 120 19.02 -1.42 3.16
N HIS A 121 19.78 -0.40 3.56
CA HIS A 121 20.70 -0.55 4.68
C HIS A 121 19.90 -0.84 5.96
N LYS A 122 20.43 -1.60 6.91
CA LYS A 122 19.72 -1.95 8.16
C LYS A 122 19.07 -0.76 8.86
N ARG A 123 19.76 0.40 8.88
CA ARG A 123 19.23 1.65 9.44
C ARG A 123 18.06 2.25 8.66
N GLY A 124 17.80 1.78 7.45
CA GLY A 124 16.69 2.22 6.61
C GLY A 124 15.52 1.23 6.59
N LEU A 125 15.54 0.20 7.42
CA LEU A 125 14.49 -0.81 7.49
C LEU A 125 13.52 -0.60 8.66
N TYR A 126 14.03 -0.22 9.84
CA TYR A 126 13.16 -0.03 10.99
C TYR A 126 12.32 1.25 10.86
N THR A 127 11.12 1.20 11.36
CA THR A 127 10.14 2.28 11.33
C THR A 127 9.79 2.78 12.73
N TRP A 128 10.11 1.99 13.75
CA TRP A 128 9.85 2.31 15.15
C TRP A 128 11.04 1.92 16.03
N THR A 129 11.25 2.68 17.11
CA THR A 129 12.27 2.42 18.13
C THR A 129 11.61 2.40 19.49
N SER A 130 11.91 1.37 20.29
CA SER A 130 11.38 1.28 21.64
C SER A 130 11.79 2.48 22.50
N PRO A 131 11.00 2.90 23.51
CA PRO A 131 11.30 4.04 24.37
C PRO A 131 12.66 3.91 25.11
N ASP A 132 13.14 2.69 25.34
CA ASP A 132 14.46 2.44 25.94
C ASP A 132 15.61 2.47 24.92
N GLY A 133 15.31 2.69 23.63
CA GLY A 133 16.27 2.75 22.53
C GLY A 133 16.95 1.43 22.17
N ARG A 134 16.50 0.30 22.72
CA ARG A 134 17.17 -1.00 22.57
C ARG A 134 16.60 -1.87 21.47
N HIS A 135 15.34 -1.61 21.06
CA HIS A 135 14.65 -2.42 20.08
C HIS A 135 14.23 -1.57 18.88
N TRP A 136 14.42 -2.13 17.69
CA TRP A 136 14.04 -1.51 16.43
C TRP A 136 13.15 -2.48 15.66
N ASN A 137 11.95 -2.05 15.31
CA ASN A 137 11.00 -2.86 14.57
C ASN A 137 10.60 -2.18 13.27
N GLN A 138 10.18 -2.98 12.32
CA GLN A 138 9.49 -2.53 11.13
C GLN A 138 8.03 -2.93 11.29
N ILE A 139 7.16 -1.96 11.56
CA ILE A 139 5.74 -2.13 11.84
C ILE A 139 4.86 -1.26 10.95
N GLU A 140 5.40 -0.21 10.32
CA GLU A 140 4.72 0.53 9.29
C GLU A 140 4.99 -0.08 7.93
N TYR A 141 3.91 -0.34 7.22
CA TYR A 141 3.97 -0.88 5.87
C TYR A 141 3.18 -0.04 4.87
N PHE A 142 3.66 -0.12 3.65
CA PHE A 142 2.99 0.39 2.47
C PHE A 142 2.52 -0.79 1.64
N LEU A 143 1.19 -0.96 1.58
CA LEU A 143 0.59 -2.01 0.78
C LEU A 143 0.08 -1.42 -0.54
N CYS A 144 0.11 -2.23 -1.58
CA CYS A 144 -0.52 -1.88 -2.85
C CYS A 144 -1.08 -3.13 -3.54
N SER A 145 -2.08 -2.94 -4.39
CA SER A 145 -2.55 -4.05 -5.22
C SER A 145 -1.40 -4.59 -6.07
N GLN A 146 -1.28 -5.90 -6.19
CA GLN A 146 -0.22 -6.60 -6.91
C GLN A 146 -0.07 -6.12 -8.36
N ARG A 147 -1.20 -5.78 -9.00
CA ARG A 147 -1.24 -5.16 -10.32
C ARG A 147 -0.37 -3.91 -10.44
N TRP A 148 -0.25 -3.12 -9.37
CA TRP A 148 0.46 -1.85 -9.36
C TRP A 148 1.85 -1.93 -8.73
N ARG A 149 2.29 -3.12 -8.33
CA ARG A 149 3.61 -3.37 -7.73
C ARG A 149 4.77 -2.72 -8.51
N SER A 150 4.76 -2.84 -9.84
CA SER A 150 5.80 -2.27 -10.70
C SER A 150 5.81 -0.73 -10.76
N SER A 151 4.77 -0.09 -10.24
CA SER A 151 4.69 1.37 -10.13
C SER A 151 5.44 1.91 -8.92
N ILE A 152 5.71 1.07 -7.90
CA ILE A 152 6.51 1.45 -6.75
C ILE A 152 7.98 1.49 -7.15
N GLN A 153 8.62 2.63 -6.94
CA GLN A 153 10.02 2.85 -7.28
C GLN A 153 10.96 2.70 -6.08
N SER A 154 10.48 3.03 -4.91
CA SER A 154 11.21 2.86 -3.64
C SER A 154 10.24 2.93 -2.46
N ALA A 155 10.60 2.24 -1.39
CA ALA A 155 9.96 2.31 -0.09
C ALA A 155 11.06 2.25 0.97
N LYS A 156 11.22 3.29 1.79
CA LYS A 156 12.32 3.41 2.74
C LYS A 156 12.02 4.38 3.86
N THR A 157 12.69 4.18 4.98
CA THR A 157 12.68 5.14 6.08
C THR A 157 13.70 6.26 5.88
N ARG A 158 13.55 7.34 6.62
CA ARG A 158 14.47 8.47 6.72
C ARG A 158 14.89 8.67 8.18
N PRO A 159 15.78 7.82 8.73
CA PRO A 159 16.33 8.00 10.05
C PRO A 159 17.09 9.34 10.07
N GLY A 160 16.73 10.24 10.95
CA GLY A 160 17.31 11.59 11.01
C GLY A 160 16.38 12.69 10.49
N ALA A 161 15.22 12.37 9.94
CA ALA A 161 14.11 13.31 9.91
C ALA A 161 13.50 13.28 11.32
N ASP A 162 13.89 14.25 12.14
CA ASP A 162 13.34 14.39 13.49
C ASP A 162 11.87 14.83 13.40
N CYS A 163 10.98 13.90 13.74
CA CYS A 163 9.54 14.14 13.78
C CYS A 163 9.06 14.31 15.24
N GLY A 164 9.97 14.30 16.24
CA GLY A 164 9.60 14.31 17.66
C GLY A 164 8.84 13.06 18.10
N SER A 165 9.00 11.92 17.41
CA SER A 165 8.31 10.66 17.65
C SER A 165 9.31 9.51 17.73
N ASP A 166 8.91 8.42 18.37
CA ASP A 166 9.60 7.13 18.36
C ASP A 166 9.47 6.39 17.03
N HIS A 167 8.60 6.90 16.14
CA HIS A 167 8.45 6.44 14.76
C HIS A 167 9.35 7.22 13.80
N VAL A 168 9.90 6.52 12.81
CA VAL A 168 10.77 7.08 11.78
C VAL A 168 9.95 7.40 10.53
N LEU A 169 10.16 8.59 9.95
CA LEU A 169 9.49 8.98 8.72
C LEU A 169 9.68 7.93 7.62
N PHE A 170 8.58 7.34 7.18
CA PHE A 170 8.54 6.41 6.07
C PHE A 170 8.13 7.10 4.77
N ILE A 171 8.86 6.84 3.69
CA ILE A 171 8.62 7.45 2.38
C ILE A 171 8.53 6.37 1.32
N SER A 172 7.40 6.33 0.63
CA SER A 172 7.24 5.52 -0.58
C SER A 172 7.13 6.43 -1.81
N LYS A 173 7.87 6.07 -2.87
CA LYS A 173 7.81 6.75 -4.16
C LYS A 173 7.21 5.84 -5.20
N PHE A 174 6.18 6.31 -5.87
CA PHE A 174 5.55 5.57 -6.95
C PHE A 174 5.48 6.39 -8.24
N ARG A 175 5.41 5.67 -9.37
CA ARG A 175 5.26 6.26 -10.69
C ARG A 175 4.35 5.37 -11.54
N LEU A 176 3.16 5.85 -11.83
CA LEU A 176 2.24 5.15 -12.73
C LEU A 176 2.77 5.21 -14.16
N LYS A 177 3.02 4.05 -14.74
CA LYS A 177 3.39 3.93 -16.16
C LYS A 177 2.12 3.70 -16.98
N LEU A 178 1.79 4.65 -17.84
CA LEU A 178 0.70 4.50 -18.78
C LEU A 178 1.22 3.75 -20.00
N LYS A 179 0.56 2.63 -20.33
CA LYS A 179 0.83 1.97 -21.61
C LYS A 179 0.34 2.91 -22.73
N LYS A 180 1.20 3.30 -23.65
CA LYS A 180 0.76 3.98 -24.87
C LYS A 180 -0.20 3.03 -25.58
N VAL A 181 -1.46 3.46 -25.72
CA VAL A 181 -2.39 2.80 -26.63
C VAL A 181 -1.79 3.04 -28.02
N GLY A 182 -1.34 1.98 -28.68
CA GLY A 182 -0.93 2.08 -30.09
C GLY A 182 -2.07 2.75 -30.87
N LYS A 183 -1.72 3.64 -31.80
CA LYS A 183 -2.71 4.16 -32.73
C LYS A 183 -3.38 2.94 -33.37
N THR A 184 -4.66 2.73 -33.10
CA THR A 184 -5.45 1.80 -33.89
C THR A 184 -5.29 2.24 -35.34
N THR A 185 -4.70 1.38 -36.16
CA THR A 185 -4.72 1.55 -37.60
C THR A 185 -6.18 1.78 -37.96
N ARG A 186 -6.49 2.97 -38.49
CA ARG A 186 -7.82 3.22 -39.01
C ARG A 186 -8.10 2.09 -40.01
N SER A 187 -9.19 1.36 -39.78
CA SER A 187 -9.68 0.43 -40.79
C SER A 187 -9.79 1.21 -42.11
N PHE A 188 -9.19 0.65 -43.15
CA PHE A 188 -9.39 1.22 -44.52
C PHE A 188 -10.88 1.32 -44.78
N MET A 189 -11.39 2.52 -44.86
CA MET A 189 -12.73 2.73 -45.44
C MET A 189 -12.55 2.59 -46.96
N TYR A 190 -13.06 1.49 -47.46
CA TYR A 190 -13.19 1.35 -48.91
C TYR A 190 -14.21 2.37 -49.37
N ASP A 191 -13.82 3.21 -50.34
CA ASP A 191 -14.74 4.09 -51.02
C ASP A 191 -15.59 3.24 -52.00
N LEU A 192 -16.81 2.95 -51.61
CA LEU A 192 -17.75 2.14 -52.40
C LEU A 192 -18.12 2.77 -53.75
N ASN A 193 -17.79 4.04 -53.98
CA ASN A 193 -18.06 4.73 -55.24
C ASN A 193 -16.94 4.49 -56.29
N GLN A 194 -15.90 3.74 -55.97
CA GLN A 194 -14.81 3.39 -56.89
C GLN A 194 -14.82 1.90 -57.33
N ILE A 195 -15.92 1.20 -57.12
CA ILE A 195 -16.10 -0.14 -57.63
C ILE A 195 -16.70 0.00 -59.04
N PRO A 196 -16.01 -0.48 -60.10
CA PRO A 196 -16.52 -0.38 -61.47
C PRO A 196 -17.77 -1.23 -61.73
#